data_ecd33c57f65893ee5bbf76e49285d043
#
_entry.id   ecd33c57f65893ee5bbf76e49285d043
#
_cell.length_a   1.000
_cell.length_b   1.000
_cell.length_c   1.000
_cell.angle_alpha   90.00
_cell.angle_beta   90.00
_cell.angle_gamma   90.00
#
_symmetry.space_group_name_H-M   'P 1'
#
loop_
_entity.id
_entity.type
_entity.pdbx_description
1 polymer ?
#
loop_
_entity_poly.entity_id
_entity_poly.type
_entity_poly.pdbx_seq_one_letter_code
_entity_poly.pdbx_strand_id
1 'polypeptide(L)'
;MTPDQARTMLETTLREIVPDADLSTLAPGADLRDTFELDSLDFVEMVDRLSTRAGFRIEEDDADGMRSLDAAIDFLVAHASS
;
A
#
# COMPACT_ATOMS: atom_id res chain seq x y z
N MET A 1 -14.02 1.89 -4.28
CA MET A 1 -13.17 2.33 -3.13
C MET A 1 -12.80 3.79 -3.29
N THR A 2 -12.96 4.57 -2.24
CA THR A 2 -12.55 5.98 -2.25
C THR A 2 -11.07 6.09 -1.91
N PRO A 3 -10.40 7.22 -2.25
CA PRO A 3 -9.01 7.41 -1.83
C PRO A 3 -8.81 7.31 -0.32
N ASP A 4 -9.76 7.79 0.49
CA ASP A 4 -9.67 7.67 1.94
C ASP A 4 -9.74 6.23 2.40
N GLN A 5 -10.60 5.43 1.79
CA GLN A 5 -10.69 4.00 2.09
C GLN A 5 -9.41 3.27 1.69
N ALA A 6 -8.85 3.61 0.54
CA ALA A 6 -7.59 3.02 0.09
C ALA A 6 -6.44 3.37 1.04
N ARG A 7 -6.38 4.63 1.47
CA ARG A 7 -5.37 5.08 2.42
C ARG A 7 -5.49 4.36 3.76
N THR A 8 -6.69 4.21 4.27
CA THR A 8 -6.94 3.49 5.53
C THR A 8 -6.53 2.03 5.42
N MET A 9 -6.87 1.38 4.31
CA MET A 9 -6.49 -0.01 4.06
C MET A 9 -4.97 -0.16 4.02
N LEU A 10 -4.29 0.74 3.32
CA LEU A 10 -2.84 0.73 3.22
C LEU A 10 -2.19 0.92 4.59
N GLU A 11 -2.66 1.90 5.36
CA GLU A 11 -2.12 2.16 6.70
C GLU A 11 -2.33 0.98 7.64
N THR A 12 -3.52 0.41 7.65
CA THR A 12 -3.83 -0.76 8.48
C THR A 12 -2.89 -1.92 8.13
N THR A 13 -2.69 -2.16 6.85
CA THR A 13 -1.82 -3.25 6.39
C THR A 13 -0.36 -2.99 6.77
N LEU A 14 0.11 -1.76 6.58
CA LEU A 14 1.47 -1.39 6.97
C LEU A 14 1.71 -1.53 8.47
N ARG A 15 0.72 -1.18 9.30
CA ARG A 15 0.86 -1.30 10.75
C ARG A 15 0.95 -2.73 11.24
N GLU A 16 0.50 -3.68 10.47
CA GLU A 16 0.68 -5.10 10.79
C GLU A 16 2.11 -5.55 10.61
N ILE A 17 2.87 -4.85 9.78
CA ILE A 17 4.27 -5.15 9.48
C ILE A 17 5.19 -4.19 10.27
N VAL A 18 4.82 -2.89 10.29
CA VAL A 18 5.54 -1.83 10.97
C VAL A 18 4.56 -1.16 11.94
N PRO A 19 4.52 -1.56 13.22
CA PRO A 19 3.50 -1.07 14.17
C PRO A 19 3.45 0.45 14.32
N ASP A 20 4.55 1.14 14.09
CA ASP A 20 4.65 2.59 14.21
C ASP A 20 4.31 3.34 12.92
N ALA A 21 3.87 2.64 11.87
CA ALA A 21 3.59 3.27 10.59
C ALA A 21 2.48 4.31 10.72
N ASP A 22 2.74 5.52 10.19
CA ASP A 22 1.81 6.63 10.21
C ASP A 22 1.91 7.35 8.86
N LEU A 23 0.82 7.31 8.09
CA LEU A 23 0.78 7.92 6.76
C LEU A 23 0.44 9.41 6.81
N SER A 24 -0.02 9.92 7.95
CA SER A 24 -0.49 11.30 8.04
C SER A 24 0.62 12.33 7.83
N THR A 25 1.86 11.95 8.08
CA THR A 25 3.02 12.84 7.93
C THR A 25 3.79 12.65 6.63
N LEU A 26 3.35 11.70 5.78
CA LEU A 26 4.06 11.39 4.55
C LEU A 26 3.68 12.35 3.43
N ALA A 27 4.69 12.75 2.65
CA ALA A 27 4.45 13.43 1.38
C ALA A 27 3.80 12.44 0.40
N PRO A 28 2.94 12.92 -0.52
CA PRO A 28 2.27 12.02 -1.47
C PRO A 28 3.22 11.18 -2.31
N GLY A 29 4.38 11.72 -2.69
CA GLY A 29 5.37 11.01 -3.49
C GLY A 29 6.37 10.20 -2.68
N ALA A 30 6.20 10.09 -1.35
CA ALA A 30 7.15 9.36 -0.50
C ALA A 30 7.20 7.88 -0.88
N ASP A 31 8.40 7.33 -0.95
CA ASP A 31 8.59 5.90 -1.22
C ASP A 31 8.33 5.10 0.06
N LEU A 32 7.39 4.17 -0.02
CA LEU A 32 6.96 3.39 1.14
C LEU A 32 8.08 2.48 1.67
N ARG A 33 8.87 1.90 0.77
CA ARG A 33 9.96 1.01 1.19
C ARG A 33 11.06 1.80 1.91
N ASP A 34 11.42 2.96 1.38
CA ASP A 34 12.45 3.80 1.98
C ASP A 34 11.99 4.39 3.30
N THR A 35 10.74 4.88 3.34
CA THR A 35 10.20 5.55 4.52
C THR A 35 10.08 4.61 5.71
N PHE A 36 9.60 3.39 5.49
CA PHE A 36 9.37 2.41 6.56
C PHE A 36 10.44 1.32 6.61
N GLU A 37 11.51 1.48 5.83
CA GLU A 37 12.63 0.53 5.79
C GLU A 37 12.16 -0.91 5.51
N LEU A 38 11.22 -1.05 4.56
CA LEU A 38 10.70 -2.35 4.17
C LEU A 38 11.71 -3.07 3.30
N ASP A 39 12.07 -4.30 3.67
CA ASP A 39 12.84 -5.16 2.79
C ASP A 39 11.93 -5.82 1.75
N SER A 40 12.51 -6.65 0.89
CA SER A 40 11.75 -7.31 -0.18
C SER A 40 10.63 -8.20 0.37
N LEU A 41 10.88 -8.91 1.46
CA LEU A 41 9.89 -9.78 2.08
C LEU A 41 8.76 -8.98 2.70
N ASP A 42 9.08 -7.90 3.40
CA ASP A 42 8.08 -7.03 4.00
C ASP A 42 7.18 -6.41 2.93
N PHE A 43 7.77 -5.96 1.83
CA PHE A 43 7.00 -5.37 0.74
C PHE A 43 6.07 -6.39 0.08
N VAL A 44 6.56 -7.61 -0.17
CA VAL A 44 5.74 -8.69 -0.72
C VAL A 44 4.60 -9.03 0.23
N GLU A 45 4.87 -9.10 1.53
CA GLU A 45 3.83 -9.38 2.52
C GLU A 45 2.77 -8.29 2.54
N MET A 46 3.18 -7.02 2.45
CA MET A 46 2.25 -5.90 2.36
C MET A 46 1.33 -6.05 1.14
N VAL A 47 1.90 -6.36 -0.01
CA VAL A 47 1.14 -6.53 -1.25
C VAL A 47 0.18 -7.71 -1.14
N ASP A 48 0.61 -8.83 -0.58
CA ASP A 48 -0.26 -10.00 -0.39
C ASP A 48 -1.45 -9.69 0.51
N ARG A 49 -1.21 -8.99 1.61
CA ARG A 49 -2.27 -8.60 2.53
C ARG A 49 -3.24 -7.61 1.89
N LEU A 50 -2.73 -6.66 1.11
CA LEU A 50 -3.56 -5.73 0.36
C LEU A 50 -4.42 -6.46 -0.67
N SER A 51 -3.86 -7.45 -1.37
CA SER A 51 -4.63 -8.26 -2.33
C SER A 51 -5.82 -8.92 -1.66
N THR A 52 -5.60 -9.53 -0.50
CA THR A 52 -6.67 -10.20 0.25
C THR A 52 -7.76 -9.22 0.68
N ARG A 53 -7.36 -8.07 1.20
CA ARG A 53 -8.30 -7.06 1.69
C ARG A 53 -9.06 -6.37 0.58
N ALA A 54 -8.38 -6.08 -0.52
CA ALA A 54 -9.00 -5.41 -1.66
C ALA A 54 -9.91 -6.34 -2.47
N GLY A 55 -9.72 -7.65 -2.34
CA GLY A 55 -10.54 -8.62 -3.03
C GLY A 55 -10.14 -8.87 -4.48
N PHE A 56 -8.93 -8.48 -4.87
CA PHE A 56 -8.39 -8.79 -6.19
C PHE A 56 -6.90 -9.06 -6.08
N ARG A 57 -6.36 -9.78 -7.06
CA ARG A 57 -4.94 -10.14 -7.06
C ARG A 57 -4.08 -8.98 -7.53
N ILE A 58 -3.07 -8.64 -6.74
CA ILE A 58 -2.04 -7.67 -7.12
C ILE A 58 -0.84 -8.45 -7.62
N GLU A 59 -0.51 -8.27 -8.90
CA GLU A 59 0.61 -8.96 -9.53
C GLU A 59 1.93 -8.27 -9.18
N GLU A 60 3.04 -8.97 -9.40
CA GLU A 60 4.37 -8.44 -9.10
C GLU A 60 4.66 -7.16 -9.89
N ASP A 61 4.26 -7.12 -11.17
CA ASP A 61 4.43 -5.93 -12.01
C ASP A 61 3.61 -4.76 -11.48
N ASP A 62 2.42 -5.04 -10.95
CA ASP A 62 1.57 -4.01 -10.34
C ASP A 62 2.21 -3.45 -9.08
N ALA A 63 2.84 -4.31 -8.29
CA ALA A 63 3.49 -3.91 -7.05
C ALA A 63 4.62 -2.89 -7.29
N ASP A 64 5.33 -3.03 -8.41
CA ASP A 64 6.37 -2.06 -8.77
C ASP A 64 5.80 -0.65 -8.98
N GLY A 65 4.55 -0.53 -9.38
CA GLY A 65 3.84 0.74 -9.53
C GLY A 65 3.23 1.28 -8.24
N MET A 66 3.37 0.55 -7.13
CA MET A 66 2.75 0.91 -5.84
C MET A 66 3.79 1.34 -4.80
N ARG A 67 4.96 1.79 -5.23
CA ARG A 67 6.05 2.09 -4.30
C ARG A 67 5.88 3.40 -3.54
N SER A 68 5.17 4.37 -4.11
CA SER A 68 4.90 5.63 -3.44
C SER A 68 3.50 5.62 -2.84
N LEU A 69 3.27 6.51 -1.87
CA LEU A 69 1.99 6.59 -1.18
C LEU A 69 0.84 6.87 -2.16
N ASP A 70 0.97 7.91 -2.98
CA ASP A 70 -0.11 8.26 -3.91
C ASP A 70 -0.27 7.22 -5.03
N ALA A 71 0.82 6.63 -5.51
CA ALA A 71 0.73 5.57 -6.52
C ALA A 71 -0.01 4.35 -5.98
N ALA A 72 0.25 3.97 -4.73
CA ALA A 72 -0.46 2.85 -4.09
C ALA A 72 -1.94 3.15 -3.92
N ILE A 73 -2.28 4.36 -3.49
CA ILE A 73 -3.68 4.77 -3.32
C ILE A 73 -4.38 4.78 -4.68
N ASP A 74 -3.77 5.39 -5.69
CA ASP A 74 -4.34 5.45 -7.04
C ASP A 74 -4.58 4.06 -7.62
N PHE A 75 -3.63 3.16 -7.43
CA PHE A 75 -3.76 1.78 -7.90
C PHE A 75 -4.95 1.09 -7.24
N LEU A 76 -5.08 1.18 -5.93
CA LEU A 76 -6.18 0.55 -5.20
C LEU A 76 -7.53 1.11 -5.65
N VAL A 77 -7.63 2.43 -5.80
CA VAL A 77 -8.88 3.06 -6.24
C VAL A 77 -9.25 2.61 -7.64
N ALA A 78 -8.27 2.57 -8.55
CA ALA A 78 -8.53 2.21 -9.94
C ALA A 78 -8.95 0.76 -10.11
N HIS A 79 -8.41 -0.16 -9.31
CA HIS A 79 -8.61 -1.60 -9.50
C HIS A 79 -9.66 -2.20 -8.57
N ALA A 80 -9.96 -1.56 -7.45
CA ALA A 80 -10.91 -2.07 -6.46
C ALA A 80 -12.28 -1.40 -6.54
N SER A 81 -12.50 -0.51 -7.49
CA SER A 81 -13.71 0.30 -7.58
C SER A 81 -14.83 -0.34 -8.40
N SER A 82 -14.61 -1.48 -8.96
CA SER A 82 -15.62 -2.16 -9.78
C SER A 82 -16.65 -2.86 -8.94
#